data_37716d64203859b5e26a8e49dad5b6c2
#
_entry.id   37716d64203859b5e26a8e49dad5b6c2
#
_cell.length_a   1.000
_cell.length_b   1.000
_cell.length_c   1.000
_cell.angle_alpha   90.00
_cell.angle_beta   90.00
_cell.angle_gamma   90.00
#
_symmetry.space_group_name_H-M   'P 1'
#
loop_
_entity.id
_entity.type
_entity.pdbx_description
1 polymer ?
#
loop_
_entity_poly.entity_id
_entity_poly.type
_entity_poly.pdbx_seq_one_letter_code
_entity_poly.pdbx_strand_id
1 'polypeptide(L)'
;MIVFLGVLGLLVWLEEKYSMDHVLDGLDFATALDKTVVEPGEDFSWTMTINNRKRLMVPYLQMREQIPAGLVFSENGENVAAKSSGDHLSVLYLKGCQKTELERRVLLKKRGRYFFRGVSAEAGDFLGLQTALETYPELKEIVVKPAPSGWEELPRLLGGYAGEYVVKRSLFEDPVLIRGFREYTGREPLRSISWVQSARQSRFLVKEQENMTDLSCTILLDVECRDEEREAELLEQCFSMVRSICEELEKQRIAYDFQTNGVIAGAMGNWNRIGEGLGPGHLETVLEGLGRMTYDCRMGSGEFLSGIRKGLRSGKSLI
;
A
#
# COMPACT_ATOMS: atom_id res chain seq x y z
N MET A 1 -28.80 62.16 18.06
CA MET A 1 -27.61 61.35 18.42
C MET A 1 -27.97 59.98 18.96
N ILE A 2 -28.82 59.84 19.97
CA ILE A 2 -29.21 58.56 20.59
C ILE A 2 -29.92 57.63 19.59
N VAL A 3 -30.88 58.13 18.81
CA VAL A 3 -31.59 57.35 17.78
C VAL A 3 -30.67 56.85 16.67
N PHE A 4 -29.70 57.67 16.25
CA PHE A 4 -28.70 57.29 15.26
C PHE A 4 -27.78 56.19 15.75
N LEU A 5 -27.33 56.26 17.03
CA LEU A 5 -26.54 55.21 17.67
C LEU A 5 -27.36 53.95 17.84
N GLY A 6 -28.66 54.04 18.14
CA GLY A 6 -29.54 52.90 18.23
C GLY A 6 -29.76 52.17 16.88
N VAL A 7 -29.97 52.96 15.80
CA VAL A 7 -30.11 52.42 14.44
C VAL A 7 -28.78 51.80 13.99
N LEU A 8 -27.63 52.43 14.26
CA LEU A 8 -26.33 51.87 13.95
C LEU A 8 -26.07 50.55 14.69
N GLY A 9 -26.38 50.51 15.99
CA GLY A 9 -26.27 49.30 16.80
C GLY A 9 -27.18 48.18 16.30
N LEU A 10 -28.38 48.50 15.88
CA LEU A 10 -29.32 47.52 15.27
C LEU A 10 -28.80 46.99 13.93
N LEU A 11 -28.24 47.85 13.09
CA LEU A 11 -27.67 47.45 11.80
C LEU A 11 -26.44 46.54 12.00
N VAL A 12 -25.55 46.90 12.91
CA VAL A 12 -24.40 46.06 13.26
C VAL A 12 -24.84 44.71 13.80
N TRP A 13 -25.85 44.67 14.68
CA TRP A 13 -26.38 43.43 15.23
C TRP A 13 -27.05 42.53 14.16
N LEU A 14 -27.79 43.14 13.22
CA LEU A 14 -28.41 42.41 12.10
C LEU A 14 -27.36 41.87 11.13
N GLU A 15 -26.32 42.64 10.82
CA GLU A 15 -25.23 42.24 9.96
C GLU A 15 -24.42 41.09 10.58
N GLU A 16 -24.14 41.22 11.88
CA GLU A 16 -23.43 40.19 12.66
C GLU A 16 -24.21 38.88 12.69
N LYS A 17 -25.51 38.94 13.01
CA LYS A 17 -26.40 37.76 13.04
C LYS A 17 -26.50 37.11 11.67
N TYR A 18 -26.70 37.87 10.62
CA TYR A 18 -26.79 37.38 9.26
C TYR A 18 -25.43 36.76 8.79
N SER A 19 -24.34 37.39 9.14
CA SER A 19 -22.98 36.90 8.84
C SER A 19 -22.70 35.56 9.53
N MET A 20 -23.07 35.41 10.80
CA MET A 20 -22.86 34.21 11.57
C MET A 20 -23.69 33.04 11.10
N ASP A 21 -25.01 33.27 10.83
CA ASP A 21 -25.90 32.18 10.36
C ASP A 21 -25.44 31.60 9.00
N HIS A 22 -24.62 32.36 8.23
CA HIS A 22 -24.17 31.96 6.89
C HIS A 22 -22.65 31.95 6.69
N VAL A 23 -21.86 32.06 7.78
CA VAL A 23 -20.40 32.18 7.66
C VAL A 23 -19.74 30.93 7.07
N LEU A 24 -20.25 29.74 7.39
CA LEU A 24 -19.77 28.45 6.88
C LEU A 24 -20.53 27.97 5.64
N ASP A 25 -21.73 28.54 5.37
CA ASP A 25 -22.51 28.17 4.17
C ASP A 25 -21.72 28.38 2.90
N GLY A 26 -21.79 27.41 1.97
CA GLY A 26 -21.14 27.50 0.67
C GLY A 26 -19.61 27.46 0.72
N LEU A 27 -19.02 27.02 1.82
CA LEU A 27 -17.63 26.59 1.88
C LEU A 27 -17.52 25.10 1.55
N ASP A 28 -16.64 24.77 0.59
CA ASP A 28 -16.30 23.40 0.26
C ASP A 28 -14.83 23.16 0.59
N PHE A 29 -14.57 21.98 1.13
CA PHE A 29 -13.23 21.51 1.42
C PHE A 29 -13.00 20.20 0.68
N ALA A 30 -11.83 20.05 0.05
CA ALA A 30 -11.45 18.83 -0.63
C ALA A 30 -9.96 18.55 -0.40
N THR A 31 -9.65 17.32 -0.02
CA THR A 31 -8.29 16.83 0.17
C THR A 31 -7.86 16.02 -1.05
N ALA A 32 -6.70 16.31 -1.60
CA ALA A 32 -6.08 15.54 -2.66
C ALA A 32 -4.68 15.08 -2.22
N LEU A 33 -4.35 13.84 -2.56
CA LEU A 33 -3.00 13.27 -2.44
C LEU A 33 -2.52 12.94 -3.84
N ASP A 34 -1.29 13.26 -4.16
CA ASP A 34 -0.67 12.94 -5.46
C ASP A 34 -0.35 11.44 -5.59
N LYS A 35 -0.15 10.75 -4.45
CA LYS A 35 0.13 9.32 -4.38
C LYS A 35 -0.77 8.64 -3.36
N THR A 36 -1.10 7.38 -3.62
CA THR A 36 -1.85 6.52 -2.69
C THR A 36 -0.95 5.48 -2.03
N VAL A 37 0.20 5.18 -2.64
CA VAL A 37 1.21 4.25 -2.13
C VAL A 37 2.57 4.92 -2.27
N VAL A 38 3.36 4.89 -1.20
CA VAL A 38 4.68 5.54 -1.14
C VAL A 38 5.72 4.64 -0.47
N GLU A 39 6.99 4.94 -0.74
CA GLU A 39 8.12 4.35 -0.02
C GLU A 39 8.30 5.02 1.35
N PRO A 40 8.91 4.34 2.34
CA PRO A 40 9.24 4.96 3.62
C PRO A 40 10.19 6.16 3.44
N GLY A 41 9.74 7.34 3.90
CA GLY A 41 10.51 8.57 3.77
C GLY A 41 10.45 9.24 2.39
N GLU A 42 9.64 8.74 1.48
CA GLU A 42 9.35 9.39 0.21
C GLU A 42 8.42 10.58 0.41
N ASP A 43 8.76 11.70 -0.23
CA ASP A 43 7.93 12.89 -0.22
C ASP A 43 6.71 12.71 -1.13
N PHE A 44 5.55 13.18 -0.66
CA PHE A 44 4.33 13.27 -1.45
C PHE A 44 3.63 14.59 -1.20
N SER A 45 2.82 15.04 -2.17
CA SER A 45 2.05 16.29 -2.05
C SER A 45 0.69 16.02 -1.46
N TRP A 46 0.39 16.77 -0.41
CA TRP A 46 -0.94 16.88 0.19
C TRP A 46 -1.51 18.26 -0.09
N THR A 47 -2.60 18.30 -0.85
CA THR A 47 -3.27 19.53 -1.28
C THR A 47 -4.63 19.62 -0.62
N MET A 48 -4.86 20.71 0.13
CA MET A 48 -6.18 21.09 0.62
C MET A 48 -6.74 22.19 -0.26
N THR A 49 -7.85 21.92 -0.92
CA THR A 49 -8.59 22.89 -1.71
C THR A 49 -9.75 23.44 -0.89
N ILE A 50 -9.83 24.76 -0.80
CA ILE A 50 -10.89 25.49 -0.10
C ILE A 50 -11.60 26.37 -1.10
N ASN A 51 -12.90 26.22 -1.22
CA ASN A 51 -13.71 26.98 -2.18
C ASN A 51 -14.82 27.72 -1.46
N ASN A 52 -14.76 29.05 -1.46
CA ASN A 52 -15.83 29.92 -1.00
C ASN A 52 -16.76 30.25 -2.19
N ARG A 53 -17.90 29.57 -2.31
CA ARG A 53 -18.86 29.80 -3.40
C ARG A 53 -19.73 31.03 -3.21
N LYS A 54 -19.82 31.56 -1.98
CA LYS A 54 -20.62 32.75 -1.67
C LYS A 54 -19.89 34.04 -2.02
N ARG A 55 -20.64 35.10 -2.21
CA ARG A 55 -20.08 36.44 -2.43
C ARG A 55 -19.54 37.09 -1.16
N LEU A 56 -20.03 36.61 0.01
CA LEU A 56 -19.57 37.10 1.30
C LEU A 56 -18.15 36.56 1.58
N MET A 57 -17.26 37.43 2.05
CA MET A 57 -15.94 37.03 2.49
C MET A 57 -16.01 36.34 3.85
N VAL A 58 -14.99 35.51 4.14
CA VAL A 58 -14.76 34.91 5.46
C VAL A 58 -13.52 35.57 6.05
N PRO A 59 -13.69 36.52 6.98
CA PRO A 59 -12.56 37.30 7.49
C PRO A 59 -11.59 36.50 8.34
N TYR A 60 -12.09 35.48 9.02
CA TYR A 60 -11.33 34.57 9.82
C TYR A 60 -11.80 33.14 9.61
N LEU A 61 -10.92 32.29 9.13
CA LEU A 61 -11.15 30.86 8.98
C LEU A 61 -9.98 30.12 9.61
N GLN A 62 -10.25 29.40 10.70
CA GLN A 62 -9.33 28.48 11.32
C GLN A 62 -9.71 27.07 10.94
N MET A 63 -8.78 26.35 10.34
CA MET A 63 -8.97 24.94 9.96
C MET A 63 -8.12 24.07 10.82
N ARG A 64 -8.73 23.02 11.34
CA ARG A 64 -8.08 21.93 12.05
C ARG A 64 -8.16 20.68 11.17
N GLU A 65 -7.07 20.38 10.52
CA GLU A 65 -6.93 19.26 9.59
C GLU A 65 -6.54 18.00 10.37
N GLN A 66 -7.36 16.93 10.27
CA GLN A 66 -7.08 15.66 10.96
C GLN A 66 -6.11 14.84 10.13
N ILE A 67 -4.85 14.86 10.53
CA ILE A 67 -3.73 14.22 9.85
C ILE A 67 -3.30 12.93 10.58
N PRO A 68 -2.70 11.97 9.86
CA PRO A 68 -2.19 10.76 10.49
C PRO A 68 -1.01 11.05 11.43
N ALA A 69 -0.91 10.26 12.51
CA ALA A 69 0.23 10.34 13.42
C ALA A 69 1.52 9.95 12.69
N GLY A 70 2.61 10.63 13.02
CA GLY A 70 3.91 10.38 12.41
C GLY A 70 4.14 11.04 11.05
N LEU A 71 3.20 11.88 10.58
CA LEU A 71 3.40 12.73 9.41
C LEU A 71 4.50 13.76 9.69
N VAL A 72 5.38 13.94 8.73
CA VAL A 72 6.48 14.91 8.80
C VAL A 72 6.32 15.89 7.65
N PHE A 73 6.38 17.18 7.95
CA PHE A 73 6.35 18.24 6.93
C PHE A 73 7.78 18.46 6.41
N SER A 74 7.91 18.50 5.09
CA SER A 74 9.15 18.80 4.39
C SER A 74 9.11 20.26 3.95
N GLU A 75 9.57 21.18 4.81
CA GLU A 75 9.63 22.62 4.51
C GLU A 75 11.09 23.05 4.36
N ASN A 76 11.42 23.71 3.23
CA ASN A 76 12.74 24.29 2.96
C ASN A 76 13.94 23.33 3.15
N GLY A 77 13.72 22.01 2.97
CA GLY A 77 14.77 21.00 3.18
C GLY A 77 14.96 20.57 4.63
N GLU A 78 14.17 21.09 5.56
CA GLU A 78 14.11 20.65 6.95
C GLU A 78 12.85 19.81 7.19
N ASN A 79 13.02 18.68 7.86
CA ASN A 79 11.93 17.80 8.22
C ASN A 79 11.38 18.18 9.60
N VAL A 80 10.24 18.84 9.61
CA VAL A 80 9.55 19.23 10.85
C VAL A 80 8.46 18.23 11.15
N ALA A 81 8.60 17.47 12.24
CA ALA A 81 7.57 16.54 12.67
C ALA A 81 6.28 17.30 13.02
N ALA A 82 5.13 16.80 12.55
CA ALA A 82 3.84 17.31 13.00
C ALA A 82 3.79 17.23 14.53
N LYS A 83 3.29 18.29 15.19
CA LYS A 83 3.06 18.25 16.64
C LYS A 83 2.19 17.05 16.95
N SER A 84 2.53 16.34 18.01
CA SER A 84 2.04 14.98 18.37
C SER A 84 0.53 14.82 18.59
N SER A 85 -0.31 15.79 18.24
CA SER A 85 -1.76 15.77 18.49
C SER A 85 -2.61 15.24 17.32
N GLY A 86 -2.01 14.87 16.18
CA GLY A 86 -2.77 14.40 15.01
C GLY A 86 -3.61 15.46 14.30
N ASP A 87 -3.49 16.74 14.70
CA ASP A 87 -4.18 17.87 14.09
C ASP A 87 -3.18 18.90 13.57
N HIS A 88 -3.40 19.39 12.37
CA HIS A 88 -2.68 20.53 11.80
C HIS A 88 -3.60 21.75 11.78
N LEU A 89 -3.10 22.87 12.29
CA LEU A 89 -3.86 24.10 12.41
C LEU A 89 -3.43 25.09 11.32
N SER A 90 -4.38 25.55 10.53
CA SER A 90 -4.17 26.59 9.52
C SER A 90 -5.18 27.73 9.72
N VAL A 91 -4.68 28.96 9.65
CA VAL A 91 -5.53 30.16 9.76
C VAL A 91 -5.40 30.95 8.48
N LEU A 92 -6.54 31.31 7.88
CA LEU A 92 -6.58 32.07 6.64
C LEU A 92 -7.83 32.96 6.57
N TYR A 93 -7.81 33.81 5.58
CA TYR A 93 -8.88 34.68 5.20
C TYR A 93 -9.30 34.37 3.75
N LEU A 94 -10.61 34.36 3.45
CA LEU A 94 -11.12 34.08 2.12
C LEU A 94 -11.97 35.23 1.61
N LYS A 95 -11.68 35.69 0.39
CA LYS A 95 -12.58 36.61 -0.35
C LYS A 95 -13.81 35.87 -0.81
N GLY A 96 -14.85 36.64 -1.12
CA GLY A 96 -16.03 36.08 -1.80
C GLY A 96 -15.68 35.47 -3.16
N CYS A 97 -16.28 34.33 -3.48
CA CYS A 97 -16.06 33.57 -4.72
C CYS A 97 -14.57 33.20 -4.95
N GLN A 98 -13.82 32.97 -3.90
CA GLN A 98 -12.40 32.61 -3.96
C GLN A 98 -12.21 31.10 -3.78
N LYS A 99 -11.40 30.51 -4.67
CA LYS A 99 -10.81 29.18 -4.50
C LYS A 99 -9.34 29.35 -4.08
N THR A 100 -8.93 28.64 -3.05
CA THR A 100 -7.55 28.65 -2.53
C THR A 100 -7.08 27.20 -2.41
N GLU A 101 -5.84 26.95 -2.78
CA GLU A 101 -5.19 25.66 -2.66
C GLU A 101 -3.97 25.80 -1.76
N LEU A 102 -3.90 24.92 -0.75
CA LEU A 102 -2.78 24.83 0.17
C LEU A 102 -2.06 23.52 -0.11
N GLU A 103 -0.96 23.60 -0.81
CA GLU A 103 -0.09 22.46 -1.10
C GLU A 103 1.00 22.36 -0.05
N ARG A 104 1.22 21.15 0.45
CA ARG A 104 2.27 20.84 1.42
C ARG A 104 2.98 19.58 1.00
N ARG A 105 4.31 19.58 1.13
CA ARG A 105 5.11 18.38 0.97
C ARG A 105 5.25 17.70 2.32
N VAL A 106 4.92 16.42 2.33
CA VAL A 106 4.89 15.61 3.56
C VAL A 106 5.48 14.25 3.29
N LEU A 107 5.95 13.58 4.33
CA LEU A 107 6.47 12.23 4.26
C LEU A 107 6.06 11.41 5.49
N LEU A 108 6.08 10.08 5.33
CA LEU A 108 5.85 9.10 6.38
C LEU A 108 7.04 8.14 6.42
N LYS A 109 7.59 7.88 7.61
CA LYS A 109 8.81 7.07 7.76
C LYS A 109 8.55 5.60 8.07
N LYS A 110 7.41 5.29 8.69
CA LYS A 110 7.07 3.94 9.12
C LYS A 110 6.07 3.31 8.14
N ARG A 111 6.24 2.02 7.89
CA ARG A 111 5.26 1.21 7.16
C ARG A 111 3.88 1.31 7.83
N GLY A 112 2.85 1.25 7.03
CA GLY A 112 1.50 1.22 7.55
C GLY A 112 0.47 1.85 6.64
N ARG A 113 -0.74 1.86 7.14
CA ARG A 113 -1.93 2.40 6.52
C ARG A 113 -2.36 3.65 7.26
N TYR A 114 -2.36 4.78 6.59
CA TYR A 114 -2.59 6.09 7.17
C TYR A 114 -3.80 6.77 6.56
N PHE A 115 -4.51 7.56 7.36
CA PHE A 115 -5.75 8.21 6.95
C PHE A 115 -5.73 9.70 7.24
N PHE A 116 -6.06 10.49 6.22
CA PHE A 116 -6.47 11.89 6.37
C PHE A 116 -8.01 11.89 6.52
N ARG A 117 -8.53 12.48 7.60
CA ARG A 117 -9.94 12.31 7.99
C ARG A 117 -10.81 13.55 7.78
N GLY A 118 -10.32 14.51 7.00
CA GLY A 118 -11.04 15.74 6.71
C GLY A 118 -10.62 16.91 7.60
N VAL A 119 -11.49 17.91 7.70
CA VAL A 119 -11.20 19.18 8.36
C VAL A 119 -12.35 19.62 9.25
N SER A 120 -12.03 20.17 10.42
CA SER A 120 -12.96 20.97 11.23
C SER A 120 -12.64 22.43 11.00
N ALA A 121 -13.63 23.18 10.47
CA ALA A 121 -13.49 24.57 10.15
C ALA A 121 -14.22 25.42 11.18
N GLU A 122 -13.51 26.39 11.77
CA GLU A 122 -14.05 27.41 12.64
C GLU A 122 -13.94 28.76 11.94
N ALA A 123 -15.08 29.39 11.66
CA ALA A 123 -15.11 30.70 11.03
C ALA A 123 -15.67 31.75 11.98
N GLY A 124 -15.05 32.91 12.02
CA GLY A 124 -15.46 34.04 12.82
C GLY A 124 -16.17 35.12 12.01
N ASP A 125 -16.98 35.90 12.73
CA ASP A 125 -17.60 37.11 12.20
C ASP A 125 -16.59 38.24 11.94
N PHE A 126 -17.05 39.35 11.34
CA PHE A 126 -16.22 40.52 11.09
C PHE A 126 -15.66 41.20 12.35
N LEU A 127 -16.36 41.08 13.46
CA LEU A 127 -16.02 41.73 14.73
C LEU A 127 -15.20 40.81 15.64
N GLY A 128 -15.11 39.51 15.29
CA GLY A 128 -14.42 38.52 16.09
C GLY A 128 -15.10 38.21 17.45
N LEU A 129 -16.40 38.47 17.54
CA LEU A 129 -17.18 38.28 18.75
C LEU A 129 -17.76 36.87 18.85
N GLN A 130 -18.01 36.22 17.72
CA GLN A 130 -18.60 34.90 17.64
C GLN A 130 -17.88 34.05 16.60
N THR A 131 -17.90 32.73 16.82
CA THR A 131 -17.37 31.74 15.88
C THR A 131 -18.38 30.64 15.65
N ALA A 132 -18.43 30.12 14.42
CA ALA A 132 -19.19 28.93 14.05
C ALA A 132 -18.21 27.80 13.71
N LEU A 133 -18.51 26.60 14.16
CA LEU A 133 -17.69 25.39 13.94
C LEU A 133 -18.50 24.37 13.16
N GLU A 134 -17.90 23.86 12.08
CA GLU A 134 -18.47 22.76 11.29
C GLU A 134 -17.36 21.77 10.91
N THR A 135 -17.72 20.49 10.80
CA THR A 135 -16.78 19.43 10.43
C THR A 135 -17.14 18.87 9.06
N TYR A 136 -16.17 18.85 8.17
CA TYR A 136 -16.26 18.32 6.82
C TYR A 136 -15.50 17.01 6.75
N PRO A 137 -16.19 15.85 6.94
CA PRO A 137 -15.56 14.55 6.95
C PRO A 137 -15.15 14.16 5.52
N GLU A 138 -13.90 13.81 5.36
CA GLU A 138 -13.35 13.23 4.13
C GLU A 138 -12.33 12.17 4.52
N LEU A 139 -12.33 11.03 3.84
CA LEU A 139 -11.39 9.97 4.11
C LEU A 139 -10.50 9.73 2.90
N LYS A 140 -9.22 10.04 3.05
CA LYS A 140 -8.17 9.69 2.08
C LYS A 140 -7.17 8.76 2.74
N GLU A 141 -6.85 7.71 2.03
CA GLU A 141 -5.90 6.70 2.47
C GLU A 141 -4.57 6.84 1.75
N ILE A 142 -3.49 6.65 2.47
CA ILE A 142 -2.15 6.46 1.93
C ILE A 142 -1.51 5.23 2.60
N VAL A 143 -0.84 4.42 1.80
CA VAL A 143 -0.15 3.20 2.24
C VAL A 143 1.35 3.41 2.11
N VAL A 144 2.08 3.14 3.18
CA VAL A 144 3.54 3.16 3.18
C VAL A 144 4.05 1.72 3.11
N LYS A 145 4.84 1.41 2.11
CA LYS A 145 5.47 0.09 1.90
C LYS A 145 6.46 -0.22 3.03
N PRO A 146 6.82 -1.50 3.26
CA PRO A 146 7.94 -1.83 4.14
C PRO A 146 9.26 -1.31 3.57
N ALA A 147 10.20 -0.93 4.42
CA ALA A 147 11.56 -0.60 4.01
C ALA A 147 12.28 -1.84 3.44
N PRO A 148 13.23 -1.70 2.50
CA PRO A 148 14.07 -2.82 2.09
C PRO A 148 14.95 -3.27 3.27
N SER A 149 15.15 -4.58 3.41
CA SER A 149 16.09 -5.10 4.40
C SER A 149 17.53 -4.94 3.88
N GLY A 150 18.45 -4.56 4.76
CA GLY A 150 19.87 -4.52 4.43
C GLY A 150 20.57 -5.89 4.41
N TRP A 151 19.87 -6.98 4.18
CA TRP A 151 20.42 -8.33 4.27
C TRP A 151 21.20 -8.71 3.01
N GLU A 152 22.51 -8.51 3.04
CA GLU A 152 23.40 -8.72 1.89
C GLU A 152 23.55 -10.20 1.49
N GLU A 153 23.29 -11.14 2.40
CA GLU A 153 23.43 -12.58 2.12
C GLU A 153 22.21 -13.20 1.44
N LEU A 154 21.09 -12.50 1.40
CA LEU A 154 19.82 -12.99 0.83
C LEU A 154 19.97 -13.53 -0.61
N PRO A 155 20.66 -12.84 -1.54
CA PRO A 155 20.84 -13.34 -2.90
C PRO A 155 21.60 -14.66 -2.97
N ARG A 156 22.55 -14.89 -2.06
CA ARG A 156 23.30 -16.18 -1.97
C ARG A 156 22.42 -17.31 -1.47
N LEU A 157 21.59 -17.04 -0.46
CA LEU A 157 20.66 -18.03 0.11
C LEU A 157 19.61 -18.43 -0.93
N LEU A 158 18.98 -17.49 -1.59
CA LEU A 158 17.97 -17.74 -2.62
C LEU A 158 18.59 -18.34 -3.89
N GLY A 159 19.78 -17.90 -4.31
CA GLY A 159 20.51 -18.44 -5.45
C GLY A 159 20.94 -19.90 -5.26
N GLY A 160 21.35 -20.27 -4.04
CA GLY A 160 21.60 -21.67 -3.67
C GLY A 160 20.32 -22.51 -3.72
N TYR A 161 19.20 -21.96 -3.23
CA TYR A 161 17.89 -22.60 -3.29
C TYR A 161 17.41 -22.81 -4.72
N ALA A 162 17.49 -21.80 -5.58
CA ALA A 162 17.11 -21.90 -6.99
C ALA A 162 17.97 -22.93 -7.74
N GLY A 163 19.28 -22.95 -7.51
CA GLY A 163 20.20 -23.91 -8.10
C GLY A 163 19.93 -25.35 -7.67
N GLU A 164 19.68 -25.61 -6.40
CA GLU A 164 19.37 -26.95 -5.88
C GLU A 164 17.98 -27.44 -6.34
N TYR A 165 17.04 -26.53 -6.54
CA TYR A 165 15.70 -26.83 -7.04
C TYR A 165 15.68 -27.18 -8.53
N VAL A 166 16.45 -26.49 -9.36
CA VAL A 166 16.61 -26.81 -10.79
C VAL A 166 17.13 -28.23 -10.95
N VAL A 167 18.08 -28.66 -10.11
CA VAL A 167 18.63 -30.02 -10.14
C VAL A 167 17.62 -31.08 -9.72
N LYS A 168 16.81 -30.82 -8.67
CA LYS A 168 15.82 -31.80 -8.17
C LYS A 168 14.57 -31.95 -9.08
N ARG A 169 14.21 -30.93 -9.83
CA ARG A 169 12.99 -30.89 -10.66
C ARG A 169 13.19 -31.25 -12.12
N SER A 170 14.43 -31.50 -12.54
CA SER A 170 14.77 -32.08 -13.84
C SER A 170 14.12 -33.45 -14.14
N LEU A 171 13.18 -33.90 -13.27
CA LEU A 171 12.47 -35.19 -13.37
C LEU A 171 11.09 -35.10 -14.07
N PHE A 172 10.57 -33.90 -14.35
CA PHE A 172 9.27 -33.73 -15.02
C PHE A 172 9.48 -33.22 -16.45
N GLU A 173 9.32 -34.11 -17.41
CA GLU A 173 9.40 -33.81 -18.84
C GLU A 173 8.11 -33.10 -19.31
N ASP A 174 8.24 -31.97 -20.03
CA ASP A 174 7.11 -31.36 -20.73
C ASP A 174 6.83 -32.15 -22.03
N PRO A 175 5.63 -32.73 -22.16
CA PRO A 175 5.28 -33.55 -23.34
C PRO A 175 5.19 -32.75 -24.65
N VAL A 176 5.19 -31.40 -24.59
CA VAL A 176 4.99 -30.52 -25.75
C VAL A 176 6.34 -30.02 -26.32
N LEU A 177 7.34 -29.75 -25.46
CA LEU A 177 8.63 -29.24 -25.88
C LEU A 177 9.63 -30.36 -26.13
N ILE A 178 10.06 -30.50 -27.39
CA ILE A 178 11.04 -31.50 -27.81
C ILE A 178 12.39 -30.81 -27.95
N ARG A 179 13.34 -31.12 -27.04
CA ARG A 179 14.72 -30.66 -27.08
C ARG A 179 15.53 -31.33 -28.19
N GLY A 180 15.23 -32.60 -28.46
CA GLY A 180 15.98 -33.40 -29.41
C GLY A 180 15.42 -34.79 -29.55
N PHE A 181 16.22 -35.66 -30.24
CA PHE A 181 15.93 -37.07 -30.41
C PHE A 181 17.16 -37.89 -30.05
N ARG A 182 17.01 -38.90 -29.22
CA ARG A 182 18.07 -39.85 -28.87
C ARG A 182 17.69 -41.27 -29.31
N GLU A 183 18.66 -42.16 -29.37
CA GLU A 183 18.42 -43.56 -29.73
C GLU A 183 17.56 -44.27 -28.68
N TYR A 184 16.64 -45.10 -29.12
CA TYR A 184 15.80 -45.96 -28.30
C TYR A 184 16.64 -47.08 -27.68
N THR A 185 16.62 -47.18 -26.35
CA THR A 185 17.42 -48.14 -25.61
C THR A 185 16.63 -49.42 -25.22
N GLY A 186 15.34 -49.52 -25.58
CA GLY A 186 14.50 -50.63 -25.22
C GLY A 186 13.80 -50.53 -23.86
N ARG A 187 14.08 -49.49 -23.08
CA ARG A 187 13.51 -49.28 -21.73
C ARG A 187 12.38 -48.27 -21.71
N GLU A 188 12.30 -47.43 -22.73
CA GLU A 188 11.28 -46.40 -22.82
C GLU A 188 9.97 -46.92 -23.38
N PRO A 189 8.83 -46.32 -23.00
CA PRO A 189 7.53 -46.73 -23.55
C PRO A 189 7.46 -46.38 -25.04
N LEU A 190 6.87 -47.25 -25.84
CA LEU A 190 6.75 -47.11 -27.31
C LEU A 190 6.07 -45.81 -27.75
N ARG A 191 5.24 -45.20 -26.91
CA ARG A 191 4.61 -43.89 -27.16
C ARG A 191 5.61 -42.73 -27.24
N SER A 192 6.82 -42.87 -26.68
CA SER A 192 7.87 -41.87 -26.72
C SER A 192 8.67 -41.91 -28.03
N ILE A 193 8.50 -42.94 -28.86
CA ILE A 193 9.18 -43.06 -30.14
C ILE A 193 8.64 -42.03 -31.13
N SER A 194 9.53 -41.27 -31.75
CA SER A 194 9.20 -40.41 -32.89
C SER A 194 9.29 -41.19 -34.19
N TRP A 195 8.18 -41.74 -34.65
CA TRP A 195 8.13 -42.54 -35.87
C TRP A 195 8.62 -41.79 -37.12
N VAL A 196 8.33 -40.49 -37.20
CA VAL A 196 8.77 -39.62 -38.31
C VAL A 196 10.28 -39.49 -38.39
N GLN A 197 10.93 -39.22 -37.25
CA GLN A 197 12.40 -39.07 -37.22
C GLN A 197 13.07 -40.44 -37.30
N SER A 198 12.50 -41.47 -36.72
CA SER A 198 13.00 -42.83 -36.81
C SER A 198 13.02 -43.30 -38.26
N ALA A 199 12.00 -43.02 -39.05
CA ALA A 199 11.93 -43.37 -40.50
C ALA A 199 13.00 -42.59 -41.27
N ARG A 200 13.30 -41.33 -40.95
CA ARG A 200 14.31 -40.52 -41.65
C ARG A 200 15.74 -40.99 -41.36
N GLN A 201 15.99 -41.53 -40.21
CA GLN A 201 17.35 -41.92 -39.80
C GLN A 201 17.57 -43.44 -39.74
N SER A 202 16.58 -44.22 -40.16
CA SER A 202 16.57 -45.71 -40.18
C SER A 202 16.98 -46.33 -38.85
N ARG A 203 16.64 -45.69 -37.72
CA ARG A 203 16.88 -46.17 -36.36
C ARG A 203 15.77 -45.65 -35.46
N PHE A 204 15.44 -46.40 -34.41
CA PHE A 204 14.42 -45.96 -33.47
C PHE A 204 14.93 -44.77 -32.61
N LEU A 205 14.21 -43.68 -32.70
CA LEU A 205 14.52 -42.44 -31.96
C LEU A 205 13.38 -42.11 -31.01
N VAL A 206 13.75 -41.80 -29.79
CA VAL A 206 12.85 -41.32 -28.73
C VAL A 206 12.90 -39.82 -28.67
N LYS A 207 11.74 -39.19 -28.49
CA LYS A 207 11.65 -37.74 -28.23
C LYS A 207 12.33 -37.42 -26.88
N GLU A 208 13.31 -36.57 -26.90
CA GLU A 208 13.90 -36.00 -25.69
C GLU A 208 13.15 -34.69 -25.40
N GLN A 209 12.32 -34.73 -24.36
CA GLN A 209 11.50 -33.59 -23.97
C GLN A 209 12.32 -32.58 -23.20
N GLU A 210 12.04 -31.31 -23.36
CA GLU A 210 12.69 -30.27 -22.58
C GLU A 210 11.99 -30.16 -21.22
N ASN A 211 12.78 -30.21 -20.17
CA ASN A 211 12.26 -30.07 -18.80
C ASN A 211 11.96 -28.58 -18.57
N MET A 212 10.74 -28.16 -18.79
CA MET A 212 10.25 -26.86 -18.35
C MET A 212 9.86 -26.96 -16.90
N THR A 213 10.61 -26.31 -16.05
CA THR A 213 10.24 -26.16 -14.66
C THR A 213 9.85 -24.71 -14.48
N ASP A 214 8.55 -24.43 -14.45
CA ASP A 214 8.07 -23.17 -13.93
C ASP A 214 8.41 -23.15 -12.44
N LEU A 215 9.51 -22.49 -12.13
CA LEU A 215 9.92 -22.22 -10.76
C LEU A 215 8.90 -21.28 -10.16
N SER A 216 8.13 -21.76 -9.22
CA SER A 216 7.27 -20.89 -8.42
C SER A 216 7.45 -21.16 -6.95
N CYS A 217 7.35 -20.12 -6.13
CA CYS A 217 7.49 -20.25 -4.71
C CYS A 217 6.31 -19.61 -3.96
N THR A 218 6.01 -20.12 -2.77
CA THR A 218 5.03 -19.51 -1.87
C THR A 218 5.78 -18.90 -0.69
N ILE A 219 5.61 -17.60 -0.51
CA ILE A 219 6.13 -16.85 0.63
C ILE A 219 5.10 -16.93 1.75
N LEU A 220 5.52 -17.39 2.91
CA LEU A 220 4.70 -17.49 4.10
C LEU A 220 5.17 -16.52 5.16
N LEU A 221 4.27 -15.65 5.60
CA LEU A 221 4.54 -14.73 6.70
C LEU A 221 3.61 -15.03 7.87
N ASP A 222 4.19 -15.47 8.96
CA ASP A 222 3.52 -15.65 10.24
C ASP A 222 3.67 -14.36 11.08
N VAL A 223 2.54 -13.77 11.48
CA VAL A 223 2.50 -12.57 12.32
C VAL A 223 1.98 -12.85 13.72
N GLU A 224 1.84 -14.14 14.09
CA GLU A 224 1.43 -14.49 15.45
C GLU A 224 2.49 -14.03 16.44
N CYS A 225 2.15 -13.10 17.33
CA CYS A 225 3.00 -12.60 18.39
C CYS A 225 2.29 -12.73 19.75
N ARG A 226 3.07 -12.86 20.82
CA ARG A 226 2.55 -12.95 22.19
C ARG A 226 2.48 -11.59 22.88
N ASP A 227 3.35 -10.68 22.49
CA ASP A 227 3.50 -9.35 23.06
C ASP A 227 3.78 -8.37 21.91
N GLU A 228 2.71 -7.69 21.44
CA GLU A 228 2.79 -6.78 20.29
C GLU A 228 3.81 -5.65 20.49
N GLU A 229 3.95 -5.11 21.70
CA GLU A 229 4.86 -4.00 21.94
C GLU A 229 6.33 -4.41 21.83
N ARG A 230 6.68 -5.62 22.27
CA ARG A 230 8.04 -6.16 22.24
C ARG A 230 8.40 -6.74 20.88
N GLU A 231 7.44 -7.32 20.21
CA GLU A 231 7.66 -8.07 18.97
C GLU A 231 7.39 -7.24 17.71
N ALA A 232 6.81 -6.04 17.85
CA ALA A 232 6.52 -5.15 16.72
C ALA A 232 7.75 -4.83 15.87
N GLU A 233 8.90 -4.61 16.48
CA GLU A 233 10.15 -4.34 15.75
C GLU A 233 10.64 -5.57 14.96
N LEU A 234 10.50 -6.77 15.53
CA LEU A 234 10.81 -8.01 14.84
C LEU A 234 9.87 -8.27 13.66
N LEU A 235 8.57 -8.00 13.85
CA LEU A 235 7.60 -8.11 12.75
C LEU A 235 7.91 -7.12 11.62
N GLU A 236 8.30 -5.87 11.93
CA GLU A 236 8.73 -4.92 10.91
C GLU A 236 9.97 -5.39 10.15
N GLN A 237 10.91 -6.05 10.82
CA GLN A 237 12.06 -6.68 10.16
C GLN A 237 11.60 -7.84 9.25
N CYS A 238 10.62 -8.65 9.67
CA CYS A 238 10.03 -9.69 8.83
C CYS A 238 9.37 -9.11 7.58
N PHE A 239 8.59 -8.02 7.69
CA PHE A 239 8.01 -7.34 6.52
C PHE A 239 9.08 -6.83 5.56
N SER A 240 10.16 -6.25 6.09
CA SER A 240 11.29 -5.77 5.30
C SER A 240 12.04 -6.93 4.61
N MET A 241 12.16 -8.07 5.29
CA MET A 241 12.75 -9.29 4.73
C MET A 241 11.90 -9.86 3.59
N VAL A 242 10.57 -9.97 3.79
CA VAL A 242 9.64 -10.43 2.74
C VAL A 242 9.75 -9.54 1.50
N ARG A 243 9.81 -8.21 1.66
CA ARG A 243 10.04 -7.30 0.55
C ARG A 243 11.31 -7.66 -0.22
N SER A 244 12.43 -7.83 0.48
CA SER A 244 13.72 -8.13 -0.16
C SER A 244 13.72 -9.51 -0.85
N ILE A 245 12.99 -10.49 -0.30
CA ILE A 245 12.76 -11.79 -0.94
C ILE A 245 11.98 -11.62 -2.24
N CYS A 246 10.89 -10.85 -2.23
CA CYS A 246 10.10 -10.59 -3.44
C CYS A 246 10.94 -9.90 -4.53
N GLU A 247 11.72 -8.87 -4.16
CA GLU A 247 12.58 -8.14 -5.09
C GLU A 247 13.66 -9.06 -5.70
N GLU A 248 14.19 -10.01 -4.93
CA GLU A 248 15.18 -10.97 -5.42
C GLU A 248 14.55 -12.02 -6.34
N LEU A 249 13.34 -12.52 -6.02
CA LEU A 249 12.60 -13.44 -6.88
C LEU A 249 12.23 -12.80 -8.21
N GLU A 250 11.87 -11.51 -8.22
CA GLU A 250 11.66 -10.74 -9.46
C GLU A 250 12.92 -10.65 -10.33
N LYS A 251 14.09 -10.38 -9.73
CA LYS A 251 15.36 -10.38 -10.45
C LYS A 251 15.68 -11.74 -11.06
N GLN A 252 15.38 -12.81 -10.34
CA GLN A 252 15.60 -14.19 -10.79
C GLN A 252 14.49 -14.70 -11.71
N ARG A 253 13.43 -13.91 -11.97
CA ARG A 253 12.25 -14.28 -12.77
C ARG A 253 11.55 -15.54 -12.27
N ILE A 254 11.43 -15.68 -10.94
CA ILE A 254 10.72 -16.76 -10.28
C ILE A 254 9.34 -16.25 -9.87
N ALA A 255 8.28 -16.88 -10.36
CA ALA A 255 6.92 -16.55 -9.96
C ALA A 255 6.68 -16.89 -8.48
N TYR A 256 5.92 -16.06 -7.77
CA TYR A 256 5.65 -16.27 -6.36
C TYR A 256 4.23 -15.87 -5.97
N ASP A 257 3.70 -16.52 -4.94
CA ASP A 257 2.50 -16.11 -4.23
C ASP A 257 2.82 -15.80 -2.76
N PHE A 258 2.02 -14.95 -2.15
CA PHE A 258 2.18 -14.53 -0.76
C PHE A 258 0.99 -14.98 0.07
N GLN A 259 1.24 -15.56 1.24
CA GLN A 259 0.21 -15.99 2.19
C GLN A 259 0.63 -15.62 3.62
N THR A 260 -0.36 -15.29 4.44
CA THR A 260 -0.15 -14.90 5.84
C THR A 260 -1.31 -15.36 6.72
N ASN A 261 -1.08 -15.49 8.02
CA ASN A 261 -2.13 -15.63 9.03
C ASN A 261 -2.64 -14.27 9.56
N GLY A 262 -1.99 -13.16 9.16
CA GLY A 262 -2.40 -11.80 9.44
C GLY A 262 -3.46 -11.28 8.47
N VAL A 263 -3.88 -10.03 8.66
CA VAL A 263 -4.92 -9.39 7.87
C VAL A 263 -4.35 -8.36 6.92
N ILE A 264 -4.60 -8.53 5.62
CA ILE A 264 -4.36 -7.51 4.61
C ILE A 264 -5.60 -6.60 4.56
N ALA A 265 -5.53 -5.45 5.20
CA ALA A 265 -6.67 -4.55 5.32
C ALA A 265 -7.07 -3.96 3.96
N GLY A 266 -8.37 -3.97 3.65
CA GLY A 266 -8.92 -3.45 2.39
C GLY A 266 -8.90 -4.45 1.23
N ALA A 267 -8.38 -5.67 1.41
CA ALA A 267 -8.47 -6.72 0.42
C ALA A 267 -9.89 -7.34 0.42
N MET A 268 -10.61 -7.21 -0.69
CA MET A 268 -11.92 -7.84 -0.84
C MET A 268 -11.75 -9.34 -1.11
N GLY A 269 -12.20 -10.19 -0.18
CA GLY A 269 -12.28 -11.65 -0.35
C GLY A 269 -11.02 -12.45 0.00
N ASN A 270 -9.83 -11.94 -0.26
CA ASN A 270 -8.55 -12.61 0.02
C ASN A 270 -7.73 -11.87 1.08
N TRP A 271 -8.24 -11.81 2.29
CA TRP A 271 -7.64 -11.05 3.40
C TRP A 271 -6.24 -11.54 3.82
N ASN A 272 -5.83 -12.74 3.44
CA ASN A 272 -4.60 -13.40 3.85
C ASN A 272 -3.76 -13.95 2.69
N ARG A 273 -4.12 -13.66 1.44
CA ARG A 273 -3.43 -14.23 0.28
C ARG A 273 -3.38 -13.26 -0.89
N ILE A 274 -2.20 -13.19 -1.53
CA ILE A 274 -2.00 -12.59 -2.84
C ILE A 274 -1.62 -13.73 -3.80
N GLY A 275 -2.34 -13.85 -4.91
CA GLY A 275 -2.18 -14.95 -5.87
C GLY A 275 -0.80 -14.96 -6.53
N GLU A 276 -0.48 -16.04 -7.22
CA GLU A 276 0.77 -16.22 -7.95
C GLU A 276 0.90 -15.23 -9.10
N GLY A 277 2.07 -14.64 -9.24
CA GLY A 277 2.39 -13.70 -10.30
C GLY A 277 3.88 -13.44 -10.43
N LEU A 278 4.24 -12.64 -11.42
CA LEU A 278 5.60 -12.17 -11.70
C LEU A 278 5.52 -10.83 -12.42
N GLY A 279 6.49 -9.97 -12.17
CA GLY A 279 6.63 -8.67 -12.80
C GLY A 279 6.31 -7.49 -11.87
N PRO A 280 6.66 -6.27 -12.30
CA PRO A 280 6.61 -5.08 -11.43
C PRO A 280 5.21 -4.81 -10.86
N GLY A 281 4.14 -5.08 -11.59
CA GLY A 281 2.77 -4.90 -11.11
C GLY A 281 2.40 -5.89 -10.01
N HIS A 282 2.92 -7.13 -10.07
CA HIS A 282 2.73 -8.13 -9.02
C HIS A 282 3.50 -7.74 -7.75
N LEU A 283 4.78 -7.33 -7.91
CA LEU A 283 5.59 -6.83 -6.82
C LEU A 283 4.91 -5.65 -6.10
N GLU A 284 4.42 -4.65 -6.85
CA GLU A 284 3.69 -3.53 -6.27
C GLU A 284 2.46 -3.97 -5.47
N THR A 285 1.70 -4.93 -5.99
CA THR A 285 0.53 -5.49 -5.28
C THR A 285 0.92 -6.15 -3.96
N VAL A 286 2.04 -6.90 -3.94
CA VAL A 286 2.54 -7.55 -2.73
C VAL A 286 3.06 -6.51 -1.73
N LEU A 287 3.84 -5.52 -2.19
CA LEU A 287 4.38 -4.46 -1.33
C LEU A 287 3.27 -3.57 -0.74
N GLU A 288 2.25 -3.24 -1.54
CA GLU A 288 1.06 -2.54 -1.04
C GLU A 288 0.32 -3.42 -0.01
N GLY A 289 0.14 -4.70 -0.29
CA GLY A 289 -0.45 -5.66 0.66
C GLY A 289 0.30 -5.70 1.99
N LEU A 290 1.63 -5.77 1.95
CA LEU A 290 2.48 -5.71 3.14
C LEU A 290 2.34 -4.37 3.89
N GLY A 291 2.23 -3.26 3.16
CA GLY A 291 1.96 -1.94 3.74
C GLY A 291 0.60 -1.85 4.44
N ARG A 292 -0.41 -2.57 3.93
CA ARG A 292 -1.77 -2.62 4.49
C ARG A 292 -1.91 -3.59 5.66
N MET A 293 -0.94 -4.47 5.90
CA MET A 293 -1.02 -5.44 6.99
C MET A 293 -0.93 -4.78 8.35
N THR A 294 -1.82 -5.23 9.25
CA THR A 294 -1.78 -4.94 10.68
C THR A 294 -1.07 -6.09 11.42
N TYR A 295 -0.83 -5.92 12.71
CA TYR A 295 -0.29 -7.00 13.55
C TYR A 295 -1.38 -7.98 14.02
N ASP A 296 -2.65 -7.75 13.63
CA ASP A 296 -3.76 -8.62 13.99
C ASP A 296 -3.62 -9.98 13.33
N CYS A 297 -3.56 -11.03 14.15
CA CYS A 297 -3.55 -12.41 13.72
C CYS A 297 -4.98 -12.98 13.79
N ARG A 298 -5.50 -13.49 12.67
CA ARG A 298 -6.83 -14.14 12.62
C ARG A 298 -6.79 -15.65 12.80
N MET A 299 -5.64 -16.25 12.59
CA MET A 299 -5.46 -17.70 12.56
C MET A 299 -4.15 -18.05 13.25
N GLY A 300 -4.17 -18.95 14.23
CA GLY A 300 -2.94 -19.38 14.87
C GLY A 300 -1.99 -20.10 13.90
N SER A 301 -0.68 -20.00 14.15
CA SER A 301 0.39 -20.57 13.31
C SER A 301 0.17 -22.04 12.97
N GLY A 302 -0.28 -22.86 13.94
CA GLY A 302 -0.53 -24.30 13.73
C GLY A 302 -1.66 -24.57 12.73
N GLU A 303 -2.76 -23.81 12.79
CA GLU A 303 -3.88 -23.91 11.87
C GLU A 303 -3.47 -23.43 10.48
N PHE A 304 -2.78 -22.31 10.41
CA PHE A 304 -2.25 -21.72 9.18
C PHE A 304 -1.36 -22.72 8.42
N LEU A 305 -0.34 -23.28 9.06
CA LEU A 305 0.56 -24.26 8.46
C LEU A 305 -0.16 -25.55 8.04
N SER A 306 -1.13 -26.01 8.82
CA SER A 306 -1.93 -27.19 8.48
C SER A 306 -2.82 -26.95 7.24
N GLY A 307 -3.37 -25.73 7.10
CA GLY A 307 -4.14 -25.31 5.95
C GLY A 307 -3.31 -25.28 4.68
N ILE A 308 -2.11 -24.71 4.76
CA ILE A 308 -1.15 -24.67 3.65
C ILE A 308 -0.75 -26.07 3.20
N ARG A 309 -0.41 -26.95 4.15
CA ARG A 309 0.00 -28.34 3.84
C ARG A 309 -1.07 -29.09 3.05
N LYS A 310 -2.34 -28.84 3.31
CA LYS A 310 -3.46 -29.44 2.55
C LYS A 310 -3.62 -28.83 1.16
N GLY A 311 -3.27 -27.56 0.98
CA GLY A 311 -3.42 -26.82 -0.28
C GLY A 311 -2.20 -26.82 -1.19
N LEU A 312 -1.05 -27.29 -0.70
CA LEU A 312 0.19 -27.34 -1.48
C LEU A 312 0.04 -28.31 -2.66
N ARG A 313 0.09 -27.77 -3.87
CA ARG A 313 0.27 -28.57 -5.08
C ARG A 313 1.69 -29.15 -5.04
N SER A 314 1.81 -30.44 -5.37
CA SER A 314 3.12 -31.09 -5.52
C SER A 314 3.98 -30.26 -6.47
N GLY A 315 5.05 -29.68 -5.94
CA GLY A 315 6.03 -28.99 -6.76
C GLY A 315 6.29 -27.52 -6.47
N LYS A 316 5.61 -26.86 -5.52
CA LYS A 316 5.95 -25.50 -5.09
C LYS A 316 6.96 -25.49 -3.93
N SER A 317 7.89 -24.51 -3.97
CA SER A 317 8.78 -24.24 -2.84
C SER A 317 8.08 -23.38 -1.80
N LEU A 318 8.49 -23.51 -0.56
CA LEU A 318 8.09 -22.64 0.56
C LEU A 318 9.31 -21.85 1.04
N ILE A 319 9.13 -20.58 1.27
CA ILE A 319 10.07 -19.66 1.91
C ILE A 319 9.39 -19.03 3.12
#